data_542021b6e198f730ea3914bd16dc704e
#
_entry.id   542021b6e198f730ea3914bd16dc704e
#
_cell.length_a   1.000
_cell.length_b   1.000
_cell.length_c   1.000
_cell.angle_alpha   90.00
_cell.angle_beta   90.00
_cell.angle_gamma   90.00
#
_symmetry.space_group_name_H-M   'P 1'
#
loop_
_entity.id
_entity.type
_entity.pdbx_description
1 polymer ?
#
loop_
_entity_poly.entity_id
_entity_poly.type
_entity_poly.pdbx_seq_one_letter_code
_entity_poly.pdbx_strand_id
1 'polypeptide(L)'
;MTEKNHPAPRSPRPSSGARGHKGKPKGRGKRILYGFLRFVAVMMCLGIMAVSVGGVLLSLYVVNATKNDGELLNLEELKLSYTSVVMYEDVDEDGKPVWKEYQRLDTTEENRVWVEYGDICSNLVNAFVAIEDQDFWTHGGFNLKRTIYAALNELSYELTGSYIRGTQQGASTINQQLIKNITDDDESEGTAGYLRKIREIFRAMSLNSRYSKEMIMEAYLNTLSLTGNIGGVQAGANQYFGKDVGYNEDGTPQLTLAQCATIAAITKNPTQYSPISNPEMHLVRRNKVLTNMYEQGYIVDENGNPDEEALNAALAEPLTLVEAVRDENAAVQTNNSYFTDALLEELVQDMLEQNPYGREDYTEAEALNDIY
;
A
#
# COMPACT_ATOMS: atom_id res chain seq x y z
N MET A 1 -110.93 -69.24 -13.39
CA MET A 1 -110.88 -67.82 -13.12
C MET A 1 -109.66 -67.24 -13.77
N THR A 2 -109.90 -66.43 -14.60
CA THR A 2 -109.07 -65.82 -15.69
C THR A 2 -108.15 -64.70 -15.12
N GLU A 3 -106.96 -64.76 -15.47
CA GLU A 3 -106.10 -63.58 -15.25
C GLU A 3 -105.29 -63.30 -16.55
N LYS A 4 -105.47 -62.12 -17.04
CA LYS A 4 -104.88 -61.62 -18.29
C LYS A 4 -103.46 -61.10 -18.11
N ASN A 5 -102.58 -61.60 -18.96
CA ASN A 5 -101.27 -61.05 -19.11
C ASN A 5 -101.29 -59.73 -19.92
N HIS A 6 -100.70 -58.69 -19.38
CA HIS A 6 -100.33 -57.47 -20.08
C HIS A 6 -98.82 -57.36 -20.25
N PRO A 7 -98.29 -57.02 -21.39
CA PRO A 7 -96.86 -56.86 -21.60
C PRO A 7 -96.36 -55.48 -21.11
N ALA A 8 -95.17 -55.46 -20.46
CA ALA A 8 -94.50 -54.29 -19.96
C ALA A 8 -93.93 -53.41 -21.09
N PRO A 9 -93.89 -52.09 -20.94
CA PRO A 9 -93.38 -51.17 -21.92
C PRO A 9 -91.83 -51.17 -22.00
N ARG A 10 -91.32 -51.09 -23.20
CA ARG A 10 -89.85 -50.99 -23.51
C ARG A 10 -89.31 -49.65 -23.14
N SER A 11 -88.26 -49.66 -22.35
CA SER A 11 -87.41 -48.48 -22.02
C SER A 11 -86.62 -47.95 -23.22
N PRO A 12 -86.50 -46.66 -23.42
CA PRO A 12 -85.73 -46.07 -24.53
C PRO A 12 -84.21 -46.22 -24.32
N ARG A 13 -83.47 -46.51 -25.41
CA ARG A 13 -82.01 -46.57 -25.46
C ARG A 13 -81.45 -45.18 -25.22
N PRO A 14 -80.36 -45.04 -24.44
CA PRO A 14 -79.63 -43.77 -24.31
C PRO A 14 -78.83 -43.52 -25.59
N SER A 15 -78.95 -42.31 -26.16
CA SER A 15 -78.20 -41.78 -27.31
C SER A 15 -76.71 -41.66 -27.02
N SER A 16 -75.95 -42.24 -27.91
CA SER A 16 -74.50 -42.02 -27.97
C SER A 16 -74.18 -40.54 -28.35
N GLY A 17 -73.42 -39.87 -27.56
CA GLY A 17 -72.88 -38.57 -27.99
C GLY A 17 -72.40 -37.65 -26.91
N ALA A 18 -71.44 -38.08 -26.13
CA ALA A 18 -70.60 -37.13 -25.43
C ALA A 18 -69.13 -37.37 -25.88
N ARG A 19 -68.72 -36.64 -26.88
CA ARG A 19 -67.27 -36.50 -27.19
C ARG A 19 -66.60 -35.86 -26.01
N GLY A 20 -65.89 -36.67 -25.18
CA GLY A 20 -64.99 -36.21 -24.15
C GLY A 20 -63.92 -35.33 -24.77
N HIS A 21 -63.94 -34.06 -24.45
CA HIS A 21 -62.85 -33.13 -24.74
C HIS A 21 -61.59 -33.66 -24.02
N LYS A 22 -60.73 -34.35 -24.77
CA LYS A 22 -59.34 -34.62 -24.29
C LYS A 22 -58.68 -33.28 -24.14
N GLY A 23 -58.67 -32.76 -22.90
CA GLY A 23 -57.87 -31.60 -22.52
C GLY A 23 -56.42 -31.85 -22.94
N LYS A 24 -55.86 -30.98 -23.78
CA LYS A 24 -54.46 -31.00 -24.16
C LYS A 24 -53.60 -31.08 -22.86
N PRO A 25 -52.57 -31.93 -22.80
CA PRO A 25 -51.74 -32.02 -21.62
C PRO A 25 -51.01 -30.68 -21.43
N LYS A 26 -51.57 -29.81 -20.59
CA LYS A 26 -50.92 -28.60 -20.13
C LYS A 26 -49.67 -28.99 -19.36
N GLY A 27 -48.49 -28.82 -19.99
CA GLY A 27 -47.38 -28.45 -19.17
C GLY A 27 -46.20 -29.39 -18.98
N ARG A 28 -45.80 -30.23 -19.96
CA ARG A 28 -44.46 -30.83 -19.91
C ARG A 28 -43.38 -29.73 -19.88
N GLY A 29 -43.49 -28.70 -20.75
CA GLY A 29 -42.56 -27.57 -20.77
C GLY A 29 -42.58 -26.73 -19.49
N LYS A 30 -43.77 -26.47 -18.90
CA LYS A 30 -43.84 -25.75 -17.61
C LYS A 30 -43.23 -26.55 -16.45
N ARG A 31 -43.40 -27.86 -16.39
CA ARG A 31 -42.80 -28.72 -15.35
C ARG A 31 -41.26 -28.77 -15.48
N ILE A 32 -40.75 -28.82 -16.71
CA ILE A 32 -39.31 -28.77 -16.98
C ILE A 32 -38.76 -27.39 -16.59
N LEU A 33 -39.44 -26.30 -16.95
CA LEU A 33 -39.06 -24.95 -16.57
C LEU A 33 -39.04 -24.75 -15.05
N TYR A 34 -40.07 -25.20 -14.32
CA TYR A 34 -40.11 -25.14 -12.84
C TYR A 34 -39.04 -26.03 -12.21
N GLY A 35 -38.75 -27.20 -12.80
CA GLY A 35 -37.64 -28.06 -12.35
C GLY A 35 -36.30 -27.36 -12.51
N PHE A 36 -36.03 -26.72 -13.64
CA PHE A 36 -34.84 -25.96 -13.91
C PHE A 36 -34.72 -24.76 -12.97
N LEU A 37 -35.78 -23.96 -12.79
CA LEU A 37 -35.79 -22.82 -11.88
C LEU A 37 -35.50 -23.24 -10.41
N ARG A 38 -36.06 -24.39 -9.98
CA ARG A 38 -35.77 -24.94 -8.65
C ARG A 38 -34.31 -25.38 -8.54
N PHE A 39 -33.77 -26.03 -9.55
CA PHE A 39 -32.35 -26.40 -9.58
C PHE A 39 -31.44 -25.17 -9.48
N VAL A 40 -31.72 -24.12 -10.30
CA VAL A 40 -30.97 -22.85 -10.23
C VAL A 40 -31.10 -22.19 -8.86
N ALA A 41 -32.30 -22.17 -8.26
CA ALA A 41 -32.52 -21.63 -6.93
C ALA A 41 -31.74 -22.40 -5.86
N VAL A 42 -31.74 -23.74 -5.90
CA VAL A 42 -30.94 -24.56 -4.98
C VAL A 42 -29.45 -24.31 -5.16
N MET A 43 -28.97 -24.27 -6.40
CA MET A 43 -27.54 -23.95 -6.66
C MET A 43 -27.16 -22.55 -6.15
N MET A 44 -28.07 -21.58 -6.34
CA MET A 44 -27.87 -20.22 -5.79
C MET A 44 -27.83 -20.23 -4.26
N CYS A 45 -28.76 -20.92 -3.59
CA CYS A 45 -28.75 -21.06 -2.13
C CYS A 45 -27.48 -21.75 -1.61
N LEU A 46 -27.01 -22.81 -2.29
CA LEU A 46 -25.76 -23.49 -1.95
C LEU A 46 -24.56 -22.57 -2.15
N GLY A 47 -24.55 -21.77 -3.23
CA GLY A 47 -23.53 -20.76 -3.47
C GLY A 47 -23.50 -19.69 -2.36
N ILE A 48 -24.65 -19.14 -1.99
CA ILE A 48 -24.77 -18.17 -0.89
C ILE A 48 -24.29 -18.78 0.44
N MET A 49 -24.68 -20.03 0.70
CA MET A 49 -24.23 -20.73 1.94
C MET A 49 -22.70 -20.92 1.94
N ALA A 50 -22.11 -21.35 0.83
CA ALA A 50 -20.67 -21.52 0.71
C ALA A 50 -19.92 -20.20 0.90
N VAL A 51 -20.40 -19.11 0.28
CA VAL A 51 -19.86 -17.76 0.47
C VAL A 51 -19.98 -17.29 1.92
N SER A 52 -21.11 -17.56 2.57
CA SER A 52 -21.34 -17.19 3.98
C SER A 52 -20.40 -17.94 4.92
N VAL A 53 -20.25 -19.25 4.74
CA VAL A 53 -19.30 -20.07 5.53
C VAL A 53 -17.86 -19.61 5.28
N GLY A 54 -17.47 -19.40 4.02
CA GLY A 54 -16.17 -18.86 3.66
C GLY A 54 -15.91 -17.49 4.30
N GLY A 55 -16.91 -16.60 4.30
CA GLY A 55 -16.82 -15.28 4.93
C GLY A 55 -16.62 -15.36 6.44
N VAL A 56 -17.32 -16.28 7.13
CA VAL A 56 -17.11 -16.50 8.58
C VAL A 56 -15.71 -17.02 8.87
N LEU A 57 -15.23 -18.02 8.11
CA LEU A 57 -13.89 -18.57 8.28
C LEU A 57 -12.81 -17.51 8.02
N LEU A 58 -12.99 -16.69 6.99
CA LEU A 58 -12.10 -15.57 6.69
C LEU A 58 -12.10 -14.54 7.82
N SER A 59 -13.28 -14.19 8.35
CA SER A 59 -13.39 -13.25 9.47
C SER A 59 -12.67 -13.76 10.72
N LEU A 60 -12.85 -15.04 11.06
CA LEU A 60 -12.15 -15.66 12.19
C LEU A 60 -10.63 -15.68 11.97
N TYR A 61 -10.19 -15.99 10.77
CA TYR A 61 -8.77 -15.93 10.40
C TYR A 61 -8.20 -14.52 10.59
N VAL A 62 -8.86 -13.50 10.02
CA VAL A 62 -8.42 -12.10 10.11
C VAL A 62 -8.35 -11.66 11.56
N VAL A 63 -9.41 -11.85 12.35
CA VAL A 63 -9.44 -11.47 13.78
C VAL A 63 -8.31 -12.13 14.55
N ASN A 64 -8.02 -13.40 14.29
CA ASN A 64 -6.91 -14.08 14.96
C ASN A 64 -5.53 -13.59 14.49
N ALA A 65 -5.39 -13.30 13.19
CA ALA A 65 -4.13 -12.86 12.59
C ALA A 65 -3.77 -11.40 12.93
N THR A 66 -4.79 -10.56 13.22
CA THR A 66 -4.60 -9.12 13.49
C THR A 66 -4.81 -8.74 14.97
N LYS A 67 -4.99 -9.72 15.86
CA LYS A 67 -5.27 -9.44 17.28
C LYS A 67 -4.15 -8.68 18.01
N ASN A 68 -2.90 -8.85 17.58
CA ASN A 68 -1.72 -8.24 18.19
C ASN A 68 -1.23 -7.01 17.40
N ASP A 69 -1.96 -6.58 16.36
CA ASP A 69 -1.54 -5.45 15.51
C ASP A 69 -1.65 -4.07 16.21
N GLY A 70 -2.11 -4.03 17.46
CA GLY A 70 -2.24 -2.79 18.21
C GLY A 70 -0.92 -2.05 18.41
N GLU A 71 0.12 -2.78 18.80
CA GLU A 71 1.49 -2.29 18.96
C GLU A 71 2.20 -2.16 17.61
N LEU A 72 2.09 -3.18 16.77
CA LEU A 72 2.73 -3.24 15.44
C LEU A 72 2.34 -2.08 14.51
N LEU A 73 1.12 -1.55 14.64
CA LEU A 73 0.59 -0.45 13.83
C LEU A 73 0.56 0.88 14.59
N ASN A 74 1.45 1.06 15.55
CA ASN A 74 1.59 2.32 16.28
C ASN A 74 2.57 3.24 15.54
N LEU A 75 2.02 4.20 14.78
CA LEU A 75 2.85 5.14 14.01
C LEU A 75 3.63 6.12 14.91
N GLU A 76 3.21 6.32 16.16
CA GLU A 76 3.94 7.17 17.11
C GLU A 76 5.21 6.45 17.62
N GLU A 77 5.12 5.15 17.91
CA GLU A 77 6.29 4.34 18.27
C GLU A 77 7.25 4.15 17.10
N LEU A 78 6.70 4.09 15.88
CA LEU A 78 7.51 4.03 14.67
C LEU A 78 8.45 5.25 14.56
N LYS A 79 8.06 6.42 15.06
CA LYS A 79 8.91 7.61 15.14
C LYS A 79 10.16 7.44 15.98
N LEU A 80 10.16 6.54 16.94
CA LEU A 80 11.25 6.37 17.91
C LEU A 80 12.43 5.55 17.37
N SER A 81 12.26 4.87 16.23
CA SER A 81 13.31 4.04 15.60
C SER A 81 14.13 4.82 14.57
N TYR A 82 14.58 6.03 14.90
CA TYR A 82 15.30 6.90 13.94
C TYR A 82 16.74 7.11 14.28
N THR A 83 17.52 7.54 13.27
CA THR A 83 18.89 8.00 13.45
C THR A 83 18.96 9.00 14.60
N SER A 84 19.66 8.65 15.64
CA SER A 84 19.87 9.51 16.79
C SER A 84 20.76 10.69 16.41
N VAL A 85 20.46 11.88 16.93
CA VAL A 85 21.20 13.10 16.65
C VAL A 85 21.80 13.62 17.94
N VAL A 86 23.12 13.80 17.93
CA VAL A 86 23.82 14.49 19.03
C VAL A 86 23.65 15.99 18.82
N MET A 87 22.98 16.63 19.77
CA MET A 87 22.76 18.08 19.77
C MET A 87 23.66 18.75 20.80
N TYR A 88 24.06 20.00 20.56
CA TYR A 88 24.71 20.83 21.55
C TYR A 88 23.99 22.15 21.72
N GLU A 89 24.04 22.71 22.92
CA GLU A 89 23.48 24.01 23.22
C GLU A 89 24.46 25.10 22.78
N ASP A 90 23.99 26.02 21.95
CA ASP A 90 24.72 27.22 21.50
C ASP A 90 23.85 28.45 21.82
N VAL A 91 24.31 29.62 21.47
CA VAL A 91 23.55 30.88 21.61
C VAL A 91 23.34 31.50 20.24
N ASP A 92 22.12 32.03 19.98
CA ASP A 92 21.82 32.81 18.80
C ASP A 92 22.44 34.22 18.84
N GLU A 93 22.23 35.00 17.80
CA GLU A 93 22.72 36.38 17.70
C GLU A 93 22.16 37.30 18.80
N ASP A 94 21.02 36.95 19.40
CA ASP A 94 20.36 37.66 20.51
C ASP A 94 20.82 37.15 21.88
N GLY A 95 21.72 36.17 21.94
CA GLY A 95 22.22 35.56 23.16
C GLY A 95 21.27 34.58 23.83
N LYS A 96 20.26 34.07 23.12
CA LYS A 96 19.33 33.03 23.61
C LYS A 96 19.88 31.63 23.32
N PRO A 97 19.66 30.66 24.22
CA PRO A 97 20.08 29.29 24.00
C PRO A 97 19.33 28.70 22.78
N VAL A 98 20.08 28.07 21.88
CA VAL A 98 19.60 27.36 20.70
C VAL A 98 20.32 26.04 20.60
N TRP A 99 19.55 24.96 20.33
CA TRP A 99 20.10 23.63 20.09
C TRP A 99 20.55 23.51 18.63
N LYS A 100 21.83 23.16 18.44
CA LYS A 100 22.40 22.89 17.11
C LYS A 100 22.81 21.43 16.99
N GLU A 101 22.64 20.88 15.79
CA GLU A 101 23.11 19.55 15.47
C GLU A 101 24.66 19.51 15.51
N TYR A 102 25.21 18.58 16.29
CA TYR A 102 26.66 18.32 16.34
C TYR A 102 27.02 17.20 15.35
N GLN A 103 26.32 16.07 15.46
CA GLN A 103 26.57 14.90 14.62
C GLN A 103 25.34 14.00 14.60
N ARG A 104 25.06 13.39 13.45
CA ARG A 104 24.11 12.27 13.34
C ARG A 104 24.83 10.97 13.62
N LEU A 105 24.19 10.09 14.39
CA LEU A 105 24.64 8.74 14.62
C LEU A 105 23.96 7.85 13.59
N ASP A 106 24.72 7.43 12.57
CA ASP A 106 24.20 6.55 11.54
C ASP A 106 24.42 5.10 11.98
N THR A 107 23.36 4.30 11.98
CA THR A 107 23.50 2.85 12.11
C THR A 107 24.14 2.30 10.83
N THR A 108 24.90 1.21 10.97
CA THR A 108 25.49 0.51 9.80
C THR A 108 24.42 -0.10 8.88
N GLU A 109 23.16 -0.16 9.31
CA GLU A 109 22.10 -0.85 8.60
C GLU A 109 21.21 0.10 7.80
N GLU A 110 20.76 1.26 8.34
CA GLU A 110 19.95 2.23 7.57
C GLU A 110 20.15 3.67 8.07
N ASN A 111 20.49 4.57 7.16
CA ASN A 111 20.49 6.02 7.41
C ASN A 111 19.07 6.55 7.21
N ARG A 112 18.39 6.94 8.28
CA ARG A 112 17.02 7.50 8.26
C ARG A 112 16.97 8.82 9.02
N VAL A 113 16.26 9.78 8.44
CA VAL A 113 15.94 11.07 9.08
C VAL A 113 14.45 11.27 8.94
N TRP A 114 13.74 11.30 10.07
CA TRP A 114 12.30 11.56 10.05
C TRP A 114 12.01 13.02 9.72
N VAL A 115 11.00 13.22 8.86
CA VAL A 115 10.46 14.54 8.52
C VAL A 115 8.96 14.53 8.73
N GLU A 116 8.43 15.54 9.41
CA GLU A 116 6.99 15.71 9.59
C GLU A 116 6.31 16.04 8.27
N TYR A 117 5.05 15.63 8.11
CA TYR A 117 4.30 15.85 6.87
C TYR A 117 4.28 17.30 6.43
N GLY A 118 4.14 18.24 7.39
CA GLY A 118 4.10 19.68 7.12
C GLY A 118 5.40 20.24 6.56
N ASP A 119 6.52 19.58 6.79
CA ASP A 119 7.85 19.99 6.35
C ASP A 119 8.24 19.36 5.01
N ILE A 120 7.43 18.44 4.47
CA ILE A 120 7.65 17.82 3.16
C ILE A 120 6.99 18.65 2.06
N CYS A 121 7.74 19.02 1.03
CA CYS A 121 7.19 19.79 -0.08
C CYS A 121 6.10 19.01 -0.83
N SER A 122 5.02 19.71 -1.20
CA SER A 122 3.84 19.14 -1.86
C SER A 122 4.16 18.42 -3.16
N ASN A 123 5.16 18.89 -3.92
CA ASN A 123 5.59 18.25 -5.16
C ASN A 123 6.10 16.83 -4.95
N LEU A 124 6.79 16.58 -3.84
CA LEU A 124 7.28 15.23 -3.50
C LEU A 124 6.11 14.30 -3.13
N VAL A 125 5.20 14.77 -2.27
CA VAL A 125 3.98 14.02 -1.92
C VAL A 125 3.18 13.67 -3.18
N ASN A 126 2.97 14.64 -4.05
CA ASN A 126 2.21 14.49 -5.29
C ASN A 126 2.90 13.51 -6.27
N ALA A 127 4.23 13.47 -6.32
CA ALA A 127 4.97 12.53 -7.14
C ALA A 127 4.70 11.07 -6.70
N PHE A 128 4.68 10.80 -5.39
CA PHE A 128 4.36 9.49 -4.86
C PHE A 128 2.89 9.10 -5.11
N VAL A 129 1.97 10.01 -4.84
CA VAL A 129 0.54 9.78 -5.11
C VAL A 129 0.32 9.48 -6.59
N ALA A 130 0.91 10.26 -7.47
CA ALA A 130 0.72 10.13 -8.92
C ALA A 130 1.23 8.79 -9.48
N ILE A 131 2.29 8.21 -8.93
CA ILE A 131 2.88 6.98 -9.46
C ILE A 131 2.42 5.73 -8.73
N GLU A 132 2.18 5.79 -7.42
CA GLU A 132 1.87 4.63 -6.60
C GLU A 132 0.34 4.49 -6.35
N ASP A 133 -0.36 5.58 -6.03
CA ASP A 133 -1.74 5.50 -5.59
C ASP A 133 -2.55 6.78 -5.86
N GLN A 134 -2.97 6.97 -7.10
CA GLN A 134 -3.71 8.18 -7.52
C GLN A 134 -4.99 8.45 -6.72
N ASP A 135 -5.59 7.44 -6.11
CA ASP A 135 -6.82 7.55 -5.32
C ASP A 135 -6.53 7.63 -3.80
N PHE A 136 -5.26 7.82 -3.39
CA PHE A 136 -4.82 7.76 -2.00
C PHE A 136 -5.69 8.59 -1.06
N TRP A 137 -6.00 9.83 -1.43
CA TRP A 137 -6.76 10.75 -0.58
C TRP A 137 -8.23 10.37 -0.40
N THR A 138 -8.76 9.45 -1.21
CA THR A 138 -10.20 9.14 -1.27
C THR A 138 -10.60 7.77 -0.79
N HIS A 139 -9.70 6.76 -0.88
CA HIS A 139 -10.03 5.40 -0.49
C HIS A 139 -9.80 5.12 1.00
N GLY A 140 -10.46 4.09 1.54
CA GLY A 140 -10.40 3.66 2.95
C GLY A 140 -9.25 2.69 3.28
N GLY A 141 -8.05 2.89 2.74
CA GLY A 141 -6.86 2.07 3.00
C GLY A 141 -6.55 1.07 1.88
N PHE A 142 -7.53 0.65 1.09
CA PHE A 142 -7.31 -0.13 -0.12
C PHE A 142 -8.28 0.29 -1.22
N ASN A 143 -7.93 0.02 -2.48
CA ASN A 143 -8.77 0.32 -3.64
C ASN A 143 -9.41 -0.96 -4.17
N LEU A 144 -10.67 -1.23 -3.75
CA LEU A 144 -11.42 -2.44 -4.11
C LEU A 144 -11.51 -2.61 -5.64
N LYS A 145 -11.77 -1.54 -6.38
CA LYS A 145 -11.91 -1.58 -7.84
C LYS A 145 -10.60 -2.00 -8.51
N ARG A 146 -9.48 -1.40 -8.12
CA ARG A 146 -8.15 -1.76 -8.62
C ARG A 146 -7.77 -3.18 -8.23
N THR A 147 -8.06 -3.59 -6.99
CA THR A 147 -7.75 -4.94 -6.47
C THR A 147 -8.51 -6.02 -7.25
N ILE A 148 -9.83 -5.85 -7.44
CA ILE A 148 -10.62 -6.80 -8.25
C ILE A 148 -10.12 -6.85 -9.69
N TYR A 149 -9.82 -5.69 -10.27
CA TYR A 149 -9.31 -5.64 -11.64
C TYR A 149 -7.95 -6.33 -11.78
N ALA A 150 -7.03 -6.14 -10.85
CA ALA A 150 -5.74 -6.82 -10.84
C ALA A 150 -5.91 -8.34 -10.69
N ALA A 151 -6.78 -8.79 -9.79
CA ALA A 151 -7.07 -10.21 -9.62
C ALA A 151 -7.65 -10.85 -10.90
N LEU A 152 -8.56 -10.16 -11.60
CA LEU A 152 -9.09 -10.62 -12.89
C LEU A 152 -8.02 -10.63 -13.99
N ASN A 153 -7.10 -9.68 -13.96
CA ASN A 153 -6.01 -9.56 -14.92
C ASN A 153 -4.99 -10.72 -14.74
N GLU A 154 -4.65 -11.06 -13.49
CA GLU A 154 -3.82 -12.24 -13.17
C GLU A 154 -4.52 -13.55 -13.56
N LEU A 155 -5.79 -13.71 -13.21
CA LEU A 155 -6.56 -14.89 -13.60
C LEU A 155 -6.63 -15.06 -15.13
N SER A 156 -6.77 -13.95 -15.86
CA SER A 156 -6.72 -13.98 -17.33
C SER A 156 -5.36 -14.47 -17.82
N TYR A 157 -4.26 -13.99 -17.21
CA TYR A 157 -2.93 -14.42 -17.58
C TYR A 157 -2.69 -15.92 -17.28
N GLU A 158 -3.11 -16.40 -16.13
CA GLU A 158 -3.02 -17.83 -15.76
C GLU A 158 -3.80 -18.73 -16.73
N LEU A 159 -4.98 -18.27 -17.19
CA LEU A 159 -5.85 -19.06 -18.06
C LEU A 159 -5.50 -18.95 -19.56
N THR A 160 -5.01 -17.80 -20.00
CA THR A 160 -4.85 -17.50 -21.45
C THR A 160 -3.42 -17.15 -21.86
N GLY A 161 -2.50 -16.98 -20.90
CA GLY A 161 -1.15 -16.47 -21.14
C GLY A 161 -1.10 -14.97 -21.49
N SER A 162 -2.21 -14.24 -21.33
CA SER A 162 -2.30 -12.83 -21.71
C SER A 162 -3.03 -11.98 -20.67
N TYR A 163 -2.49 -10.79 -20.38
CA TYR A 163 -3.16 -9.81 -19.54
C TYR A 163 -4.30 -9.09 -20.32
N ILE A 164 -5.42 -8.78 -19.65
CA ILE A 164 -6.58 -8.09 -20.25
C ILE A 164 -6.18 -6.75 -20.89
N ARG A 165 -5.21 -6.03 -20.32
CA ARG A 165 -4.66 -4.75 -20.84
C ARG A 165 -3.21 -4.83 -21.27
N GLY A 166 -2.73 -6.02 -21.63
CA GLY A 166 -1.38 -6.21 -22.16
C GLY A 166 -0.23 -6.09 -21.15
N THR A 167 -0.50 -5.65 -19.91
CA THR A 167 0.52 -5.48 -18.86
C THR A 167 0.00 -5.89 -17.49
N GLN A 168 0.90 -6.36 -16.64
CA GLN A 168 0.63 -6.54 -15.22
C GLN A 168 0.36 -5.17 -14.57
N GLN A 169 -0.75 -5.06 -13.82
CA GLN A 169 -1.10 -3.83 -13.13
C GLN A 169 -0.96 -4.00 -11.61
N GLY A 170 -0.18 -3.10 -10.99
CA GLY A 170 -0.13 -3.01 -9.53
C GLY A 170 -1.43 -2.48 -8.96
N ALA A 171 -1.91 -3.12 -7.90
CA ALA A 171 -3.14 -2.72 -7.19
C ALA A 171 -2.90 -2.33 -5.74
N SER A 172 -1.66 -2.43 -5.25
CA SER A 172 -1.31 -2.06 -3.88
C SER A 172 -1.43 -0.55 -3.69
N THR A 173 -2.00 -0.14 -2.56
CA THR A 173 -2.10 1.26 -2.15
C THR A 173 -0.90 1.66 -1.31
N ILE A 174 -0.71 2.96 -1.09
CA ILE A 174 0.30 3.50 -0.17
C ILE A 174 0.12 2.90 1.24
N ASN A 175 -1.13 2.79 1.72
CA ASN A 175 -1.42 2.15 3.00
C ASN A 175 -0.90 0.70 3.06
N GLN A 176 -1.10 -0.08 1.98
CA GLN A 176 -0.66 -1.47 1.90
C GLN A 176 0.87 -1.58 1.81
N GLN A 177 1.50 -0.64 1.11
CA GLN A 177 2.97 -0.57 1.04
C GLN A 177 3.56 -0.20 2.40
N LEU A 178 2.97 0.76 3.11
CA LEU A 178 3.38 1.08 4.48
C LEU A 178 3.28 -0.14 5.40
N ILE A 179 2.16 -0.88 5.37
CA ILE A 179 2.04 -2.13 6.13
C ILE A 179 3.19 -3.09 5.82
N LYS A 180 3.50 -3.29 4.55
CA LYS A 180 4.61 -4.15 4.15
C LYS A 180 5.95 -3.66 4.71
N ASN A 181 6.20 -2.35 4.70
CA ASN A 181 7.45 -1.78 5.18
C ASN A 181 7.66 -1.94 6.69
N ILE A 182 6.58 -1.99 7.49
CA ILE A 182 6.65 -2.01 8.96
C ILE A 182 6.40 -3.39 9.58
N THR A 183 6.02 -4.41 8.79
CA THR A 183 5.60 -5.71 9.37
C THR A 183 6.51 -6.87 9.04
N ASP A 184 7.54 -6.70 8.20
CA ASP A 184 8.48 -7.76 7.75
C ASP A 184 7.81 -9.08 7.37
N ASP A 185 6.56 -9.01 6.86
CA ASP A 185 5.75 -10.17 6.50
C ASP A 185 6.16 -10.64 5.09
N ASP A 186 7.20 -11.50 5.01
CA ASP A 186 7.86 -11.94 3.78
C ASP A 186 7.25 -13.18 3.12
N GLU A 187 6.17 -13.74 3.66
CA GLU A 187 5.50 -14.87 3.05
C GLU A 187 4.99 -14.53 1.65
N SER A 188 5.71 -14.92 0.60
CA SER A 188 5.46 -14.47 -0.77
C SER A 188 4.88 -15.53 -1.70
N GLU A 189 4.88 -16.83 -1.34
CA GLU A 189 4.55 -17.92 -2.25
C GLU A 189 3.25 -18.65 -1.91
N GLY A 190 2.56 -19.12 -2.94
CA GLY A 190 1.41 -20.00 -2.86
C GLY A 190 0.26 -19.46 -2.01
N THR A 191 -0.36 -20.36 -1.23
CA THR A 191 -1.49 -20.02 -0.34
C THR A 191 -1.11 -19.01 0.74
N ALA A 192 0.14 -19.07 1.24
CA ALA A 192 0.67 -18.14 2.24
C ALA A 192 0.69 -16.70 1.68
N GLY A 193 1.10 -16.52 0.43
CA GLY A 193 1.08 -15.21 -0.23
C GLY A 193 -0.32 -14.59 -0.35
N TYR A 194 -1.36 -15.40 -0.64
CA TYR A 194 -2.74 -14.90 -0.65
C TYR A 194 -3.22 -14.51 0.76
N LEU A 195 -2.91 -15.31 1.77
CA LEU A 195 -3.26 -15.01 3.17
C LEU A 195 -2.54 -13.76 3.66
N ARG A 196 -1.27 -13.58 3.33
CA ARG A 196 -0.52 -12.36 3.59
C ARG A 196 -1.20 -11.15 2.96
N LYS A 197 -1.60 -11.24 1.68
CA LYS A 197 -2.28 -10.13 1.00
C LYS A 197 -3.63 -9.77 1.64
N ILE A 198 -4.33 -10.75 2.17
CA ILE A 198 -5.55 -10.52 2.94
C ILE A 198 -5.22 -9.77 4.23
N ARG A 199 -4.22 -10.23 5.03
CA ARG A 199 -3.77 -9.53 6.25
C ARG A 199 -3.39 -8.08 5.94
N GLU A 200 -2.58 -7.86 4.91
CA GLU A 200 -2.16 -6.54 4.45
C GLU A 200 -3.35 -5.61 4.16
N ILE A 201 -4.38 -6.09 3.45
CA ILE A 201 -5.59 -5.30 3.16
C ILE A 201 -6.31 -4.90 4.45
N PHE A 202 -6.53 -5.85 5.38
CA PHE A 202 -7.23 -5.55 6.62
C PHE A 202 -6.42 -4.64 7.56
N ARG A 203 -5.10 -4.81 7.62
CA ARG A 203 -4.19 -3.92 8.32
C ARG A 203 -4.21 -2.50 7.73
N ALA A 204 -4.18 -2.39 6.40
CA ALA A 204 -4.27 -1.11 5.70
C ALA A 204 -5.61 -0.38 5.97
N MET A 205 -6.72 -1.11 6.04
CA MET A 205 -8.02 -0.56 6.44
C MET A 205 -8.03 -0.12 7.92
N SER A 206 -7.47 -0.95 8.81
CA SER A 206 -7.33 -0.62 10.24
C SER A 206 -6.49 0.64 10.43
N LEU A 207 -5.35 0.73 9.76
CA LEU A 207 -4.47 1.90 9.79
C LEU A 207 -5.22 3.15 9.34
N ASN A 208 -5.94 3.08 8.21
CA ASN A 208 -6.73 4.20 7.68
C ASN A 208 -7.90 4.62 8.59
N SER A 209 -8.37 3.74 9.48
CA SER A 209 -9.43 4.08 10.44
C SER A 209 -8.90 4.76 11.70
N ARG A 210 -7.61 4.61 11.99
CA ARG A 210 -6.96 5.16 13.21
C ARG A 210 -6.24 6.47 12.96
N TYR A 211 -5.63 6.64 11.79
CA TYR A 211 -4.74 7.74 11.47
C TYR A 211 -5.25 8.54 10.27
N SER A 212 -4.90 9.82 10.24
CA SER A 212 -5.20 10.68 9.10
C SER A 212 -4.37 10.27 7.86
N LYS A 213 -4.78 10.74 6.69
CA LYS A 213 -4.04 10.49 5.45
C LYS A 213 -2.64 11.12 5.47
N GLU A 214 -2.52 12.26 6.10
CA GLU A 214 -1.26 12.99 6.28
C GLU A 214 -0.30 12.16 7.15
N MET A 215 -0.75 11.64 8.29
CA MET A 215 0.08 10.78 9.16
C MET A 215 0.51 9.49 8.46
N ILE A 216 -0.38 8.88 7.66
CA ILE A 216 -0.06 7.68 6.88
C ILE A 216 0.97 8.01 5.79
N MET A 217 0.84 9.15 5.11
CA MET A 217 1.80 9.61 4.10
C MET A 217 3.16 9.93 4.75
N GLU A 218 3.16 10.62 5.89
CA GLU A 218 4.37 10.87 6.69
C GLU A 218 5.11 9.57 7.01
N ALA A 219 4.42 8.61 7.63
CA ALA A 219 5.00 7.32 7.96
C ALA A 219 5.50 6.57 6.71
N TYR A 220 4.73 6.58 5.62
CA TYR A 220 5.12 5.95 4.37
C TYR A 220 6.41 6.53 3.81
N LEU A 221 6.50 7.85 3.68
CA LEU A 221 7.67 8.52 3.10
C LEU A 221 8.93 8.35 3.96
N ASN A 222 8.77 8.23 5.27
CA ASN A 222 9.87 8.02 6.20
C ASN A 222 10.30 6.55 6.33
N THR A 223 9.44 5.58 5.96
CA THR A 223 9.75 4.14 6.06
C THR A 223 10.19 3.49 4.76
N LEU A 224 10.25 4.26 3.67
CA LEU A 224 10.70 3.75 2.38
C LEU A 224 12.16 3.30 2.45
N SER A 225 12.45 2.11 1.90
CA SER A 225 13.82 1.73 1.57
C SER A 225 14.12 2.15 0.13
N LEU A 226 15.15 2.97 -0.03
CA LEU A 226 15.67 3.42 -1.31
C LEU A 226 16.88 2.55 -1.75
N THR A 227 17.82 3.09 -2.49
CA THR A 227 18.99 2.32 -2.95
C THR A 227 20.03 2.20 -1.83
N GLY A 228 20.57 0.99 -1.60
CA GLY A 228 21.55 0.75 -0.54
C GLY A 228 20.94 0.86 0.86
N ASN A 229 21.62 1.54 1.78
CA ASN A 229 21.18 1.74 3.17
C ASN A 229 20.40 3.05 3.37
N ILE A 230 19.79 3.59 2.32
CA ILE A 230 19.08 4.87 2.38
C ILE A 230 17.63 4.59 2.77
N GLY A 231 17.23 5.02 3.95
CA GLY A 231 15.87 4.92 4.47
C GLY A 231 15.17 6.28 4.52
N GLY A 232 13.96 6.33 3.97
CA GLY A 232 13.13 7.54 3.92
C GLY A 232 13.56 8.58 2.90
N VAL A 233 12.62 9.49 2.62
CA VAL A 233 12.78 10.50 1.55
C VAL A 233 13.81 11.58 1.89
N GLN A 234 13.96 11.93 3.18
CA GLN A 234 14.92 12.97 3.60
C GLN A 234 16.35 12.50 3.38
N ALA A 235 16.69 11.30 3.83
CA ALA A 235 18.01 10.73 3.60
C ALA A 235 18.28 10.57 2.09
N GLY A 236 17.25 10.17 1.32
CA GLY A 236 17.35 10.12 -0.14
C GLY A 236 17.63 11.46 -0.79
N ALA A 237 16.93 12.53 -0.39
CA ALA A 237 17.14 13.87 -0.90
C ALA A 237 18.55 14.40 -0.59
N ASN A 238 18.99 14.20 0.64
CA ASN A 238 20.34 14.57 1.09
C ASN A 238 21.40 13.80 0.30
N GLN A 239 21.25 12.47 0.21
CA GLN A 239 22.21 11.60 -0.45
C GLN A 239 22.33 11.90 -1.96
N TYR A 240 21.20 12.03 -2.66
CA TYR A 240 21.22 12.22 -4.11
C TYR A 240 21.47 13.67 -4.55
N PHE A 241 20.99 14.65 -3.78
CA PHE A 241 20.94 16.04 -4.19
C PHE A 241 21.59 17.02 -3.22
N GLY A 242 21.97 16.60 -2.02
CA GLY A 242 22.48 17.47 -0.97
C GLY A 242 21.44 18.52 -0.53
N LYS A 243 20.15 18.15 -0.53
CA LYS A 243 19.02 19.04 -0.25
C LYS A 243 18.04 18.42 0.71
N ASP A 244 17.28 19.25 1.40
CA ASP A 244 16.14 18.80 2.21
C ASP A 244 14.89 18.64 1.35
N VAL A 245 13.93 17.82 1.84
CA VAL A 245 12.64 17.62 1.16
C VAL A 245 11.65 18.78 1.39
N GLY A 246 12.02 19.77 2.18
CA GLY A 246 11.18 20.89 2.60
C GLY A 246 11.24 22.09 1.65
N TYR A 247 11.16 23.26 2.28
CA TYR A 247 11.05 24.54 1.61
C TYR A 247 12.23 25.46 1.98
N ASN A 248 12.55 26.38 1.08
CA ASN A 248 13.46 27.48 1.33
C ASN A 248 12.76 28.55 2.23
N GLU A 249 13.50 29.54 2.70
CA GLU A 249 12.97 30.67 3.51
C GLU A 249 11.89 31.47 2.77
N ASP A 250 11.93 31.50 1.44
CA ASP A 250 10.93 32.17 0.60
C ASP A 250 9.67 31.31 0.31
N GLY A 251 9.59 30.08 0.91
CA GLY A 251 8.50 29.17 0.73
C GLY A 251 8.53 28.35 -0.56
N THR A 252 9.60 28.47 -1.37
CA THR A 252 9.79 27.60 -2.55
C THR A 252 10.32 26.22 -2.16
N PRO A 253 9.91 25.12 -2.83
CA PRO A 253 10.50 23.80 -2.59
C PRO A 253 12.00 23.77 -2.82
N GLN A 254 12.77 23.12 -1.96
CA GLN A 254 14.20 22.92 -2.18
C GLN A 254 14.48 21.96 -3.34
N LEU A 255 13.62 20.93 -3.50
CA LEU A 255 13.71 19.98 -4.60
C LEU A 255 12.95 20.51 -5.84
N THR A 256 13.54 20.31 -7.03
CA THR A 256 12.83 20.54 -8.29
C THR A 256 11.77 19.45 -8.53
N LEU A 257 10.84 19.70 -9.48
CA LEU A 257 9.87 18.67 -9.91
C LEU A 257 10.57 17.38 -10.38
N ALA A 258 11.66 17.52 -11.12
CA ALA A 258 12.45 16.39 -11.61
C ALA A 258 13.14 15.62 -10.48
N GLN A 259 13.63 16.32 -9.45
CA GLN A 259 14.23 15.70 -8.27
C GLN A 259 13.18 14.97 -7.43
N CYS A 260 12.00 15.55 -7.20
CA CYS A 260 10.87 14.86 -6.55
C CYS A 260 10.48 13.59 -7.31
N ALA A 261 10.34 13.68 -8.63
CA ALA A 261 10.02 12.53 -9.47
C ALA A 261 11.14 11.47 -9.49
N THR A 262 12.40 11.88 -9.33
CA THR A 262 13.54 10.97 -9.20
C THR A 262 13.41 10.12 -7.93
N ILE A 263 13.18 10.72 -6.76
CA ILE A 263 13.01 9.97 -5.51
C ILE A 263 11.83 9.00 -5.62
N ALA A 264 10.68 9.45 -6.12
CA ALA A 264 9.49 8.60 -6.29
C ALA A 264 9.70 7.45 -7.30
N ALA A 265 10.55 7.63 -8.30
CA ALA A 265 10.81 6.62 -9.31
C ALA A 265 11.55 5.38 -8.78
N ILE A 266 12.33 5.52 -7.70
CA ILE A 266 13.16 4.43 -7.14
C ILE A 266 12.31 3.34 -6.50
N THR A 267 11.22 3.69 -5.83
CA THR A 267 10.48 2.85 -4.88
C THR A 267 9.92 1.55 -5.42
N LYS A 268 9.58 1.48 -6.70
CA LYS A 268 9.02 0.26 -7.30
C LYS A 268 10.01 -0.91 -7.29
N ASN A 269 11.27 -0.64 -7.59
CA ASN A 269 12.37 -1.59 -7.58
C ASN A 269 13.68 -0.81 -7.50
N PRO A 270 14.23 -0.64 -6.29
CA PRO A 270 15.42 0.19 -6.06
C PRO A 270 16.63 -0.22 -6.90
N THR A 271 16.83 -1.53 -7.12
CA THR A 271 17.94 -2.03 -7.95
C THR A 271 17.74 -1.69 -9.43
N GLN A 272 16.54 -1.90 -9.94
CA GLN A 272 16.24 -1.68 -11.38
C GLN A 272 16.17 -0.19 -11.72
N TYR A 273 15.66 0.63 -10.82
CA TYR A 273 15.47 2.06 -11.04
C TYR A 273 16.43 2.92 -10.21
N SER A 274 17.61 2.38 -9.90
CA SER A 274 18.68 3.14 -9.26
C SER A 274 19.15 4.28 -10.18
N PRO A 275 19.17 5.53 -9.69
CA PRO A 275 19.69 6.65 -10.46
C PRO A 275 21.21 6.57 -10.66
N ILE A 276 21.89 5.73 -9.89
CA ILE A 276 23.35 5.53 -9.91
C ILE A 276 23.69 4.41 -10.88
N SER A 277 23.20 3.19 -10.62
CA SER A 277 23.59 1.98 -11.38
C SER A 277 22.81 1.78 -12.68
N ASN A 278 21.58 2.35 -12.79
CA ASN A 278 20.74 2.22 -13.99
C ASN A 278 20.08 3.55 -14.41
N PRO A 279 20.87 4.61 -14.71
CA PRO A 279 20.34 5.95 -14.97
C PRO A 279 19.38 6.01 -16.15
N GLU A 280 19.57 5.22 -17.20
CA GLU A 280 18.68 5.20 -18.36
C GLU A 280 17.28 4.68 -18.01
N MET A 281 17.18 3.54 -17.32
CA MET A 281 15.91 2.99 -16.88
C MET A 281 15.25 3.88 -15.83
N HIS A 282 16.06 4.50 -14.98
CA HIS A 282 15.60 5.48 -14.02
C HIS A 282 14.93 6.67 -14.70
N LEU A 283 15.58 7.28 -15.71
CA LEU A 283 15.03 8.42 -16.46
C LEU A 283 13.69 8.09 -17.13
N VAL A 284 13.54 6.88 -17.69
CA VAL A 284 12.26 6.43 -18.26
C VAL A 284 11.17 6.44 -17.20
N ARG A 285 11.48 5.93 -15.99
CA ARG A 285 10.50 5.89 -14.89
C ARG A 285 10.24 7.26 -14.29
N ARG A 286 11.27 8.09 -14.07
CA ARG A 286 11.13 9.49 -13.65
C ARG A 286 10.19 10.27 -14.57
N ASN A 287 10.41 10.16 -15.87
CA ASN A 287 9.57 10.83 -16.86
C ASN A 287 8.12 10.32 -16.83
N LYS A 288 7.91 9.02 -16.52
CA LYS A 288 6.56 8.50 -16.29
C LYS A 288 5.90 9.10 -15.03
N VAL A 289 6.68 9.33 -13.96
CA VAL A 289 6.16 10.04 -12.76
C VAL A 289 5.70 11.44 -13.12
N LEU A 290 6.55 12.22 -13.79
CA LEU A 290 6.23 13.59 -14.23
C LEU A 290 4.98 13.63 -15.13
N THR A 291 4.89 12.72 -16.10
CA THR A 291 3.70 12.62 -16.96
C THR A 291 2.45 12.31 -16.15
N ASN A 292 2.52 11.36 -15.20
CA ASN A 292 1.39 11.05 -14.34
C ASN A 292 1.00 12.24 -13.44
N MET A 293 1.96 12.98 -12.91
CA MET A 293 1.69 14.20 -12.14
C MET A 293 0.91 15.23 -12.97
N TYR A 294 1.32 15.43 -14.21
CA TYR A 294 0.65 16.35 -15.13
C TYR A 294 -0.76 15.87 -15.48
N GLU A 295 -0.91 14.61 -15.90
CA GLU A 295 -2.20 14.01 -16.25
C GLU A 295 -3.21 14.01 -15.09
N GLN A 296 -2.72 14.02 -13.84
CA GLN A 296 -3.53 14.05 -12.61
C GLN A 296 -3.73 15.48 -12.06
N GLY A 297 -3.21 16.51 -12.73
CA GLY A 297 -3.41 17.91 -12.35
C GLY A 297 -2.57 18.38 -11.18
N TYR A 298 -1.40 17.77 -10.95
CA TYR A 298 -0.43 18.21 -9.92
C TYR A 298 0.62 19.20 -10.46
N ILE A 299 0.76 19.35 -11.77
CA ILE A 299 1.63 20.34 -12.41
C ILE A 299 0.73 21.40 -13.02
N VAL A 300 0.56 22.52 -12.30
CA VAL A 300 -0.35 23.61 -12.66
C VAL A 300 0.32 24.96 -12.51
N ASP A 301 -0.14 25.94 -13.29
CA ASP A 301 0.25 27.34 -13.19
C ASP A 301 -0.38 28.03 -11.95
N GLU A 302 -0.09 29.31 -11.74
CA GLU A 302 -0.61 30.13 -10.64
C GLU A 302 -2.15 30.26 -10.65
N ASN A 303 -2.79 29.99 -11.79
CA ASN A 303 -4.24 30.01 -11.96
C ASN A 303 -4.89 28.64 -11.83
N GLY A 304 -4.10 27.59 -11.58
CA GLY A 304 -4.57 26.21 -11.46
C GLY A 304 -4.81 25.51 -12.81
N ASN A 305 -4.31 26.05 -13.93
CA ASN A 305 -4.37 25.38 -15.24
C ASN A 305 -3.16 24.45 -15.42
N PRO A 306 -3.30 23.34 -16.20
CA PRO A 306 -2.16 22.49 -16.53
C PRO A 306 -0.98 23.28 -17.10
N ASP A 307 0.19 23.14 -16.48
CA ASP A 307 1.42 23.83 -16.87
C ASP A 307 2.32 22.89 -17.69
N GLU A 308 2.15 22.94 -19.02
CA GLU A 308 2.95 22.14 -19.96
C GLU A 308 4.40 22.64 -20.04
N GLU A 309 4.65 23.93 -19.79
CA GLU A 309 6.00 24.50 -19.81
C GLU A 309 6.81 23.96 -18.63
N ALA A 310 6.24 23.94 -17.42
CA ALA A 310 6.86 23.35 -16.24
C ALA A 310 7.11 21.84 -16.42
N LEU A 311 6.17 21.10 -17.01
CA LEU A 311 6.36 19.69 -17.34
C LEU A 311 7.56 19.50 -18.29
N ASN A 312 7.60 20.25 -19.39
CA ASN A 312 8.67 20.13 -20.39
C ASN A 312 10.03 20.52 -19.82
N ALA A 313 10.08 21.53 -18.96
CA ALA A 313 11.29 21.92 -18.24
C ALA A 313 11.78 20.80 -17.33
N ALA A 314 10.89 20.18 -16.55
CA ALA A 314 11.22 19.06 -15.66
C ALA A 314 11.65 17.78 -16.43
N LEU A 315 11.03 17.51 -17.58
CA LEU A 315 11.42 16.38 -18.45
C LEU A 315 12.81 16.59 -19.06
N ALA A 316 13.17 17.83 -19.39
CA ALA A 316 14.46 18.21 -19.96
C ALA A 316 15.57 18.33 -18.90
N GLU A 317 15.22 18.42 -17.62
CA GLU A 317 16.20 18.57 -16.53
C GLU A 317 17.14 17.36 -16.47
N PRO A 318 18.48 17.57 -16.53
CA PRO A 318 19.43 16.47 -16.45
C PRO A 318 19.42 15.83 -15.05
N LEU A 319 19.69 14.52 -15.01
CA LEU A 319 19.89 13.81 -13.75
C LEU A 319 21.27 14.17 -13.19
N THR A 320 21.31 15.13 -12.27
CA THR A 320 22.55 15.58 -11.62
C THR A 320 22.53 15.14 -10.16
N LEU A 321 23.43 14.22 -9.82
CA LEU A 321 23.63 13.72 -8.46
C LEU A 321 24.87 14.36 -7.85
N VAL A 322 24.93 14.47 -6.52
CA VAL A 322 26.14 14.95 -5.81
C VAL A 322 27.31 14.00 -6.02
N GLU A 323 28.55 14.51 -6.01
CA GLU A 323 29.75 13.74 -6.37
C GLU A 323 29.99 12.54 -5.42
N ALA A 324 29.68 12.67 -4.13
CA ALA A 324 29.83 11.61 -3.14
C ALA A 324 29.05 10.33 -3.47
N VAL A 325 27.93 10.45 -4.21
CA VAL A 325 27.09 9.32 -4.61
C VAL A 325 27.62 8.60 -5.85
N ARG A 326 28.46 9.26 -6.64
CA ARG A 326 29.05 8.65 -7.85
C ARG A 326 30.19 7.69 -7.55
N ASP A 327 30.76 7.78 -6.35
CA ASP A 327 31.82 6.87 -5.91
C ASP A 327 31.20 5.73 -5.07
N GLU A 328 30.68 4.70 -5.76
CA GLU A 328 30.10 3.49 -5.13
C GLU A 328 31.13 2.72 -4.26
N ASN A 329 32.43 3.08 -4.35
CA ASN A 329 33.49 2.53 -3.52
C ASN A 329 33.87 3.43 -2.34
N ALA A 330 33.30 4.62 -2.23
CA ALA A 330 33.38 5.39 -1.00
C ALA A 330 32.59 4.62 0.07
N ALA A 331 33.28 3.70 0.75
CA ALA A 331 32.75 3.13 1.98
C ALA A 331 32.27 4.31 2.83
N VAL A 332 30.99 4.30 3.21
CA VAL A 332 30.48 5.21 4.24
C VAL A 332 31.34 4.95 5.46
N GLN A 333 32.42 5.67 5.55
CA GLN A 333 33.19 5.72 6.81
C GLN A 333 32.33 6.58 7.72
N THR A 334 31.62 5.92 8.63
CA THR A 334 31.13 6.54 9.86
C THR A 334 32.37 7.01 10.61
N ASN A 335 32.90 8.16 10.26
CA ASN A 335 33.95 8.81 10.99
C ASN A 335 33.30 9.52 12.18
N ASN A 336 32.93 8.74 13.19
CA ASN A 336 32.58 9.31 14.47
C ASN A 336 33.75 10.16 14.95
N SER A 337 33.48 11.32 15.52
CA SER A 337 34.52 12.08 16.19
C SER A 337 34.93 11.31 17.45
N TYR A 338 36.17 11.51 17.92
CA TYR A 338 36.61 10.95 19.20
C TYR A 338 35.63 11.27 20.35
N PHE A 339 35.01 12.46 20.30
CA PHE A 339 34.00 12.86 21.28
C PHE A 339 32.74 11.99 21.16
N THR A 340 32.27 11.70 19.95
CA THR A 340 31.09 10.88 19.72
C THR A 340 31.32 9.43 20.14
N ASP A 341 32.50 8.87 19.88
CA ASP A 341 32.88 7.53 20.35
C ASP A 341 32.87 7.44 21.86
N ALA A 342 33.47 8.43 22.55
CA ALA A 342 33.47 8.49 24.00
C ALA A 342 32.06 8.67 24.60
N LEU A 343 31.22 9.48 23.96
CA LEU A 343 29.82 9.67 24.36
C LEU A 343 29.00 8.37 24.20
N LEU A 344 29.17 7.64 23.08
CA LEU A 344 28.50 6.36 22.86
C LEU A 344 28.92 5.32 23.89
N GLU A 345 30.23 5.23 24.22
CA GLU A 345 30.71 4.31 25.23
C GLU A 345 30.11 4.63 26.63
N GLU A 346 29.99 5.90 27.00
CA GLU A 346 29.37 6.34 28.27
C GLU A 346 27.86 6.02 28.26
N LEU A 347 27.12 6.33 27.16
CA LEU A 347 25.70 6.04 27.05
C LEU A 347 25.40 4.53 27.10
N VAL A 348 26.21 3.68 26.46
CA VAL A 348 26.09 2.23 26.54
C VAL A 348 26.23 1.74 27.99
N GLN A 349 27.21 2.25 28.73
CA GLN A 349 27.38 1.90 30.14
C GLN A 349 26.20 2.35 31.00
N ASP A 350 25.69 3.56 30.77
CA ASP A 350 24.49 4.06 31.48
C ASP A 350 23.27 3.22 31.17
N MET A 351 23.04 2.81 29.90
CA MET A 351 21.94 1.94 29.48
C MET A 351 22.04 0.56 30.15
N LEU A 352 23.23 -0.02 30.25
CA LEU A 352 23.45 -1.29 30.94
C LEU A 352 23.17 -1.20 32.42
N GLU A 353 23.62 -0.12 33.08
CA GLU A 353 23.44 0.09 34.52
C GLU A 353 21.96 0.37 34.87
N GLN A 354 21.28 1.20 34.09
CA GLN A 354 19.92 1.63 34.37
C GLN A 354 18.89 0.58 33.90
N ASN A 355 19.23 -0.19 32.86
CA ASN A 355 18.36 -1.15 32.20
C ASN A 355 16.91 -0.62 32.05
N PRO A 356 16.68 0.47 31.31
CA PRO A 356 15.43 1.20 31.30
C PRO A 356 14.24 0.36 30.78
N TYR A 357 14.55 -0.73 30.05
CA TYR A 357 13.54 -1.65 29.50
C TYR A 357 13.32 -2.90 30.36
N GLY A 358 14.08 -3.07 31.47
CA GLY A 358 13.94 -4.20 32.39
C GLY A 358 14.23 -5.57 31.75
N ARG A 359 15.08 -5.62 30.73
CA ARG A 359 15.41 -6.86 30.01
C ARG A 359 16.30 -7.76 30.85
N GLU A 360 16.01 -9.07 30.91
CA GLU A 360 16.94 -10.07 31.44
C GLU A 360 18.08 -10.24 30.42
N ASP A 361 19.34 -10.25 30.88
CA ASP A 361 20.54 -10.39 30.06
C ASP A 361 20.75 -9.25 29.01
N TYR A 362 20.43 -8.00 29.38
CA TYR A 362 20.64 -6.83 28.52
C TYR A 362 22.11 -6.65 28.16
N THR A 363 22.44 -6.75 26.89
CA THR A 363 23.81 -6.78 26.36
C THR A 363 24.28 -5.42 25.85
N GLU A 364 25.60 -5.24 25.75
CA GLU A 364 26.20 -4.04 25.17
C GLU A 364 25.75 -3.79 23.72
N ALA A 365 25.59 -4.85 22.91
CA ALA A 365 25.11 -4.75 21.54
C ALA A 365 23.64 -4.28 21.49
N GLU A 366 22.79 -4.74 22.42
CA GLU A 366 21.40 -4.31 22.52
C GLU A 366 21.32 -2.86 23.02
N ALA A 367 22.15 -2.49 24.01
CA ALA A 367 22.24 -1.11 24.49
C ALA A 367 22.68 -0.15 23.38
N LEU A 368 23.66 -0.54 22.58
CA LEU A 368 24.13 0.24 21.45
C LEU A 368 23.01 0.38 20.39
N ASN A 369 22.29 -0.68 20.09
CA ASN A 369 21.16 -0.65 19.15
C ASN A 369 19.98 0.20 19.65
N ASP A 370 19.76 0.27 20.96
CA ASP A 370 18.72 1.10 21.57
C ASP A 370 19.11 2.60 21.62
N ILE A 371 20.41 2.93 21.48
CA ILE A 371 20.92 4.32 21.37
C ILE A 371 20.81 4.83 19.93
N TYR A 372 20.97 3.96 18.95
CA TYR A 372 20.84 4.31 17.53
C TYR A 372 19.40 4.35 17.07
#